data_a7cf4aede27fb4a99daad0d1de1f8fdd
#
_entry.id   a7cf4aede27fb4a99daad0d1de1f8fdd
#
_cell.length_a   1.000
_cell.length_b   1.000
_cell.length_c   1.000
_cell.angle_alpha   90.00
_cell.angle_beta   90.00
_cell.angle_gamma   90.00
#
_symmetry.space_group_name_H-M   'P 1'
#
loop_
_entity.id
_entity.type
_entity.pdbx_description
1 polymer ?
#
loop_
_entity_poly.entity_id
_entity_poly.type
_entity_poly.pdbx_seq_one_letter_code
_entity_poly.pdbx_strand_id
1 'polypeptide(L)'
;MKYELILLDADGTLFDYTKAEAYALEETYKFFKIPYQAAELDKYRQINNQIWLDYEQGKIDNLSLRTVRFEQLFAGRNLKLDLDYFSDVYLDFLGEAGFILDGAEEVCRYLAEKCRLVIVTNGITTVQQKRLQKSPLKNYIFAMVT
;
A
#
# COMPACT_ATOMS: atom_id res chain seq x y z
N MET A 1 13.91 0.99 29.29
CA MET A 1 12.56 0.57 28.82
C MET A 1 12.40 -0.92 29.07
N LYS A 2 11.21 -1.41 29.33
CA LYS A 2 10.94 -2.81 29.68
C LYS A 2 11.05 -3.77 28.47
N TYR A 3 10.89 -3.23 27.26
CA TYR A 3 10.84 -4.02 26.02
C TYR A 3 12.09 -3.76 25.17
N GLU A 4 12.65 -4.81 24.59
CA GLU A 4 13.80 -4.77 23.69
C GLU A 4 13.38 -4.67 22.21
N LEU A 5 12.13 -5.05 21.93
CA LEU A 5 11.55 -5.11 20.60
C LEU A 5 10.10 -4.63 20.64
N ILE A 6 9.72 -3.81 19.65
CA ILE A 6 8.33 -3.42 19.40
C ILE A 6 7.97 -3.80 17.97
N LEU A 7 6.82 -4.47 17.83
CA LEU A 7 6.21 -4.78 16.55
C LEU A 7 5.18 -3.71 16.23
N LEU A 8 5.23 -3.16 15.03
CA LEU A 8 4.36 -2.09 14.56
C LEU A 8 3.67 -2.54 13.27
N ASP A 9 2.37 -2.29 13.17
CA ASP A 9 1.68 -2.39 11.90
C ASP A 9 2.10 -1.25 10.96
N ALA A 10 1.97 -1.45 9.66
CA ALA A 10 2.35 -0.47 8.64
C ALA A 10 1.21 0.48 8.31
N ASP A 11 0.20 -0.02 7.57
CA ASP A 11 -0.85 0.81 6.97
C ASP A 11 -1.91 1.23 7.98
N GLY A 12 -2.14 2.53 8.07
CA GLY A 12 -3.05 3.12 9.07
C GLY A 12 -2.45 3.27 10.46
N THR A 13 -1.21 2.82 10.68
CA THR A 13 -0.46 2.98 11.92
C THR A 13 0.75 3.88 11.74
N LEU A 14 1.60 3.62 10.78
CA LEU A 14 2.78 4.41 10.42
C LEU A 14 2.63 5.09 9.06
N PHE A 15 2.15 4.36 8.06
CA PHE A 15 1.95 4.86 6.71
C PHE A 15 0.54 5.37 6.49
N ASP A 16 0.44 6.50 5.78
CA ASP A 16 -0.81 7.04 5.26
C ASP A 16 -1.22 6.30 3.98
N TYR A 17 -1.83 5.14 4.15
CA TYR A 17 -2.29 4.31 3.03
C TYR A 17 -3.36 5.01 2.19
N THR A 18 -4.27 5.74 2.81
CA THR A 18 -5.33 6.47 2.11
C THR A 18 -4.76 7.46 1.10
N LYS A 19 -3.73 8.20 1.49
CA LYS A 19 -3.02 9.13 0.60
C LYS A 19 -2.21 8.39 -0.46
N ALA A 20 -1.54 7.31 -0.09
CA ALA A 20 -0.74 6.50 -1.00
C ALA A 20 -1.58 5.84 -2.09
N GLU A 21 -2.73 5.27 -1.74
CA GLU A 21 -3.68 4.65 -2.63
C GLU A 21 -4.24 5.66 -3.65
N ALA A 22 -4.65 6.83 -3.19
CA ALA A 22 -5.15 7.90 -4.06
C ALA A 22 -4.09 8.35 -5.06
N TYR A 23 -2.88 8.59 -4.59
CA TYR A 23 -1.73 8.95 -5.43
C TYR A 23 -1.44 7.88 -6.48
N ALA A 24 -1.33 6.62 -6.07
CA ALA A 24 -0.99 5.54 -6.97
C ALA A 24 -2.05 5.34 -8.07
N LEU A 25 -3.32 5.39 -7.73
CA LEU A 25 -4.39 5.25 -8.71
C LEU A 25 -4.40 6.41 -9.73
N GLU A 26 -4.32 7.65 -9.25
CA GLU A 26 -4.31 8.83 -10.11
C GLU A 26 -3.10 8.82 -11.07
N GLU A 27 -1.91 8.53 -10.57
CA GLU A 27 -0.70 8.46 -11.40
C GLU A 27 -0.76 7.31 -12.42
N THR A 28 -1.37 6.18 -12.05
CA THR A 28 -1.57 5.06 -12.98
C THR A 28 -2.54 5.44 -14.10
N TYR A 29 -3.66 6.10 -13.77
CA TYR A 29 -4.60 6.60 -14.80
C TYR A 29 -3.91 7.58 -15.75
N LYS A 30 -3.09 8.50 -15.23
CA LYS A 30 -2.30 9.42 -16.06
C LYS A 30 -1.33 8.67 -16.97
N PHE A 31 -0.64 7.67 -16.45
CA PHE A 31 0.31 6.86 -17.22
C PHE A 31 -0.35 6.18 -18.42
N PHE A 32 -1.54 5.61 -18.22
CA PHE A 32 -2.32 4.96 -19.29
C PHE A 32 -3.21 5.92 -20.08
N LYS A 33 -3.17 7.23 -19.78
CA LYS A 33 -3.99 8.27 -20.44
C LYS A 33 -5.50 7.99 -20.33
N ILE A 34 -5.94 7.45 -19.22
CA ILE A 34 -7.34 7.20 -18.91
C ILE A 34 -7.87 8.43 -18.14
N PRO A 35 -9.04 8.99 -18.51
CA PRO A 35 -9.64 10.08 -17.74
C PRO A 35 -9.89 9.65 -16.29
N TYR A 36 -9.41 10.48 -15.34
CA TYR A 36 -9.55 10.23 -13.91
C TYR A 36 -10.55 11.22 -13.29
N GLN A 37 -11.43 10.69 -12.44
CA GLN A 37 -12.38 11.46 -11.65
C GLN A 37 -12.43 10.92 -10.22
N ALA A 38 -12.85 11.73 -9.26
CA ALA A 38 -12.96 11.34 -7.86
C ALA A 38 -13.82 10.08 -7.64
N ALA A 39 -14.88 9.90 -8.43
CA ALA A 39 -15.72 8.70 -8.40
C ALA A 39 -14.97 7.40 -8.72
N GLU A 40 -13.89 7.46 -9.49
CA GLU A 40 -13.04 6.30 -9.78
C GLU A 40 -12.33 5.82 -8.51
N LEU A 41 -11.84 6.75 -7.69
CA LEU A 41 -11.19 6.44 -6.42
C LEU A 41 -12.16 5.79 -5.43
N ASP A 42 -13.37 6.34 -5.31
CA ASP A 42 -14.40 5.80 -4.41
C ASP A 42 -14.79 4.38 -4.82
N LYS A 43 -15.01 4.16 -6.12
CA LYS A 43 -15.29 2.82 -6.67
C LYS A 43 -14.14 1.85 -6.41
N TYR A 44 -12.91 2.28 -6.67
CA TYR A 44 -11.73 1.47 -6.43
C TYR A 44 -11.60 1.08 -4.95
N ARG A 45 -11.80 2.02 -4.03
CA ARG A 45 -11.72 1.75 -2.58
C ARG A 45 -12.72 0.71 -2.11
N GLN A 46 -13.95 0.78 -2.59
CA GLN A 46 -14.97 -0.22 -2.27
C GLN A 46 -14.56 -1.63 -2.75
N ILE A 47 -14.09 -1.73 -3.98
CA ILE A 47 -13.60 -2.98 -4.57
C ILE A 47 -12.38 -3.48 -3.80
N ASN A 48 -11.38 -2.64 -3.60
CA ASN A 48 -10.12 -3.02 -2.95
C ASN A 48 -10.32 -3.49 -1.51
N ASN A 49 -11.17 -2.83 -0.75
CA ASN A 49 -11.51 -3.25 0.61
C ASN A 49 -12.14 -4.64 0.62
N GLN A 50 -13.05 -4.94 -0.29
CA GLN A 50 -13.67 -6.27 -0.39
C GLN A 50 -12.66 -7.34 -0.82
N ILE A 51 -11.79 -7.02 -1.77
CA ILE A 51 -10.74 -7.94 -2.24
C ILE A 51 -9.75 -8.29 -1.11
N TRP A 52 -9.36 -7.33 -0.30
CA TRP A 52 -8.50 -7.59 0.86
C TRP A 52 -9.18 -8.45 1.93
N LEU A 53 -10.47 -8.23 2.20
CA LEU A 53 -11.26 -9.10 3.09
C LEU A 53 -11.34 -10.53 2.56
N ASP A 54 -11.57 -10.70 1.27
CA ASP A 54 -11.63 -12.00 0.63
C ASP A 54 -10.26 -12.73 0.68
N TYR A 55 -9.17 -11.99 0.52
CA TYR A 55 -7.81 -12.50 0.68
C TYR A 55 -7.54 -12.95 2.12
N GLU A 56 -7.84 -12.13 3.10
CA GLU A 56 -7.67 -12.45 4.53
C GLU A 56 -8.50 -13.65 4.97
N GLN A 57 -9.66 -13.86 4.34
CA GLN A 57 -10.52 -15.03 4.56
C GLN A 57 -10.10 -16.27 3.73
N GLY A 58 -9.01 -16.16 2.97
CA GLY A 58 -8.51 -17.27 2.15
C GLY A 58 -9.35 -17.61 0.93
N LYS A 59 -10.27 -16.72 0.50
CA LYS A 59 -11.14 -16.91 -0.66
C LYS A 59 -10.44 -16.66 -1.98
N ILE A 60 -9.40 -15.84 -1.98
CA ILE A 60 -8.55 -15.53 -3.14
C ILE A 60 -7.08 -15.69 -2.75
N ASP A 61 -6.25 -16.03 -3.73
CA ASP A 61 -4.80 -16.15 -3.54
C ASP A 61 -4.06 -14.81 -3.74
N ASN A 62 -2.78 -14.81 -3.41
CA ASN A 62 -1.92 -13.62 -3.52
C ASN A 62 -1.75 -13.15 -4.96
N LEU A 63 -1.79 -14.06 -5.94
CA LEU A 63 -1.67 -13.70 -7.35
C LEU A 63 -2.93 -12.98 -7.83
N SER A 64 -4.10 -13.52 -7.50
CA SER A 64 -5.40 -12.91 -7.82
C SER A 64 -5.59 -11.54 -7.16
N LEU A 65 -5.06 -11.34 -5.96
CA LEU A 65 -5.11 -10.05 -5.26
C LEU A 65 -4.60 -8.88 -6.12
N ARG A 66 -3.62 -9.12 -6.99
CA ARG A 66 -2.99 -8.08 -7.80
C ARG A 66 -3.89 -7.55 -8.91
N THR A 67 -4.68 -8.39 -9.56
CA THR A 67 -5.39 -8.06 -10.82
C THR A 67 -6.90 -8.03 -10.68
N VAL A 68 -7.51 -8.87 -9.86
CA VAL A 68 -8.98 -8.99 -9.73
C VAL A 68 -9.66 -7.66 -9.41
N ARG A 69 -9.03 -6.82 -8.58
CA ARG A 69 -9.55 -5.48 -8.26
C ARG A 69 -9.66 -4.58 -9.48
N PHE A 70 -8.73 -4.68 -10.42
CA PHE A 70 -8.76 -3.89 -11.66
C PHE A 70 -9.69 -4.50 -12.71
N GLU A 71 -9.83 -5.81 -12.75
CA GLU A 71 -10.87 -6.48 -13.55
C GLU A 71 -12.25 -5.97 -13.15
N GLN A 72 -12.54 -5.89 -11.85
CA GLN A 72 -13.80 -5.37 -11.35
C GLN A 72 -13.96 -3.85 -11.58
N LEU A 73 -12.88 -3.08 -11.42
CA LEU A 73 -12.90 -1.63 -11.63
C LEU A 73 -13.27 -1.27 -13.07
N PHE A 74 -12.73 -2.00 -14.02
CA PHE A 74 -12.92 -1.76 -15.46
C PHE A 74 -14.02 -2.63 -16.10
N ALA A 75 -14.73 -3.44 -15.32
CA ALA A 75 -15.79 -4.30 -15.82
C ALA A 75 -16.84 -3.47 -16.59
N GLY A 76 -17.20 -3.95 -17.79
CA GLY A 76 -18.17 -3.28 -18.66
C GLY A 76 -17.64 -2.06 -19.41
N ARG A 77 -16.38 -1.70 -19.24
CA ARG A 77 -15.73 -0.60 -19.99
C ARG A 77 -14.97 -1.17 -21.19
N ASN A 78 -15.15 -0.54 -22.35
CA ASN A 78 -14.45 -0.93 -23.57
C ASN A 78 -13.03 -0.30 -23.60
N LEU A 79 -12.17 -0.74 -22.69
CA LEU A 79 -10.78 -0.31 -22.61
C LEU A 79 -9.88 -1.49 -23.04
N LYS A 80 -8.95 -1.21 -23.93
CA LYS A 80 -7.91 -2.18 -24.33
C LYS A 80 -6.72 -2.02 -23.37
N LEU A 81 -6.85 -2.62 -22.18
CA LEU A 81 -5.83 -2.58 -21.14
C LEU A 81 -5.29 -3.99 -20.89
N ASP A 82 -3.98 -4.10 -20.81
CA ASP A 82 -3.32 -5.22 -20.14
C ASP A 82 -3.41 -4.98 -18.64
N LEU A 83 -4.25 -5.72 -17.94
CA LEU A 83 -4.51 -5.53 -16.52
C LEU A 83 -3.35 -5.98 -15.63
N ASP A 84 -2.54 -6.94 -16.08
CA ASP A 84 -1.31 -7.30 -15.37
C ASP A 84 -0.32 -6.14 -15.41
N TYR A 85 -0.14 -5.53 -16.57
CA TYR A 85 0.71 -4.36 -16.71
C TYR A 85 0.14 -3.13 -15.96
N PHE A 86 -1.17 -2.94 -15.99
CA PHE A 86 -1.81 -1.89 -15.19
C PHE A 86 -1.55 -2.09 -13.70
N SER A 87 -1.67 -3.31 -13.22
CA SER A 87 -1.38 -3.66 -11.83
C SER A 87 0.09 -3.40 -11.47
N ASP A 88 1.02 -3.78 -12.33
CA ASP A 88 2.46 -3.56 -12.10
C ASP A 88 2.78 -2.06 -11.98
N VAL A 89 2.24 -1.24 -12.89
CA VAL A 89 2.42 0.22 -12.84
C VAL A 89 1.80 0.82 -11.58
N TYR A 90 0.60 0.35 -11.20
CA TYR A 90 -0.04 0.78 -9.94
C TYR A 90 0.82 0.44 -8.71
N LEU A 91 1.34 -0.78 -8.64
CA LEU A 91 2.18 -1.22 -7.53
C LEU A 91 3.51 -0.45 -7.48
N ASP A 92 4.06 -0.08 -8.63
CA ASP A 92 5.24 0.78 -8.71
C ASP A 92 4.97 2.16 -8.13
N PHE A 93 3.88 2.82 -8.51
CA PHE A 93 3.50 4.11 -7.93
C PHE A 93 3.15 3.99 -6.44
N LEU A 94 2.48 2.91 -6.03
CA LEU A 94 2.20 2.67 -4.61
C LEU A 94 3.51 2.52 -3.81
N GLY A 95 4.50 1.84 -4.37
CA GLY A 95 5.83 1.70 -3.78
C GLY A 95 6.58 3.02 -3.65
N GLU A 96 6.37 3.99 -4.55
CA GLU A 96 6.93 5.34 -4.46
C GLU A 96 6.24 6.20 -3.38
N ALA A 97 5.03 5.82 -2.95
CA ALA A 97 4.20 6.57 -2.03
C ALA A 97 4.55 6.25 -0.56
N GLY A 98 5.73 6.68 -0.13
CA GLY A 98 6.21 6.53 1.25
C GLY A 98 5.62 7.55 2.23
N PHE A 99 4.36 7.99 2.04
CA PHE A 99 3.68 8.92 2.92
C PHE A 99 3.45 8.30 4.29
N ILE A 100 3.73 9.07 5.35
CA ILE A 100 3.55 8.66 6.73
C ILE A 100 2.47 9.49 7.42
N LEU A 101 1.88 8.92 8.46
CA LEU A 101 0.93 9.63 9.32
C LEU A 101 1.65 10.69 10.17
N ASP A 102 0.93 11.74 10.53
CA ASP A 102 1.45 12.79 11.40
C ASP A 102 1.92 12.20 12.73
N GLY A 103 3.12 12.59 13.15
CA GLY A 103 3.73 12.10 14.39
C GLY A 103 4.42 10.73 14.28
N ALA A 104 4.24 9.97 13.20
CA ALA A 104 4.83 8.63 13.06
C ALA A 104 6.37 8.68 13.12
N GLU A 105 7.00 9.63 12.45
CA GLU A 105 8.45 9.78 12.50
C GLU A 105 8.95 10.13 13.90
N GLU A 106 8.29 11.06 14.58
CA GLU A 106 8.67 11.48 15.94
C GLU A 106 8.61 10.32 16.92
N VAL A 107 7.53 9.53 16.87
CA VAL A 107 7.36 8.33 17.71
C VAL A 107 8.42 7.28 17.39
N CYS A 108 8.65 6.98 16.11
CA CYS A 108 9.67 6.01 15.71
C CYS A 108 11.08 6.44 16.14
N ARG A 109 11.43 7.71 15.98
CA ARG A 109 12.71 8.27 16.45
C ARG A 109 12.89 8.09 17.96
N TYR A 110 11.88 8.45 18.74
CA TYR A 110 11.92 8.33 20.21
C TYR A 110 12.07 6.87 20.65
N LEU A 111 11.34 5.96 20.02
CA LEU A 111 11.35 4.55 20.38
C LEU A 111 12.63 3.85 19.93
N ALA A 112 13.18 4.19 18.76
CA ALA A 112 14.40 3.59 18.22
C ALA A 112 15.64 3.83 19.09
N GLU A 113 15.65 4.87 19.90
CA GLU A 113 16.70 5.09 20.90
C GLU A 113 16.67 4.10 22.06
N LYS A 114 15.57 3.37 22.23
CA LYS A 114 15.27 2.56 23.43
C LYS A 114 15.10 1.07 23.13
N CYS A 115 14.69 0.74 21.91
CA CYS A 115 14.38 -0.63 21.49
C CYS A 115 14.44 -0.77 19.97
N ARG A 116 14.44 -2.00 19.48
CA ARG A 116 14.33 -2.29 18.06
C ARG A 116 12.89 -2.17 17.61
N LEU A 117 12.67 -1.52 16.44
CA LEU A 117 11.37 -1.40 15.82
C LEU A 117 11.29 -2.32 14.61
N VAL A 118 10.28 -3.17 14.57
CA VAL A 118 10.01 -4.07 13.45
C VAL A 118 8.60 -3.81 12.94
N ILE A 119 8.48 -3.58 11.63
CA ILE A 119 7.18 -3.51 10.97
C ILE A 119 6.72 -4.94 10.66
N VAL A 120 5.47 -5.25 11.01
CA VAL A 120 4.78 -6.48 10.62
C VAL A 120 3.58 -6.07 9.77
N THR A 121 3.50 -6.55 8.53
CA THR A 121 2.46 -6.16 7.58
C THR A 121 2.02 -7.35 6.74
N ASN A 122 0.75 -7.38 6.35
CA ASN A 122 0.20 -8.33 5.38
C ASN A 122 0.23 -7.80 3.93
N GLY A 123 0.85 -6.65 3.71
CA GLY A 123 1.00 -6.05 2.38
C GLY A 123 1.98 -6.81 1.48
N ILE A 124 2.01 -6.42 0.21
CA ILE A 124 2.93 -6.99 -0.78
C ILE A 124 4.37 -6.59 -0.42
N THR A 125 5.24 -7.57 -0.21
CA THR A 125 6.61 -7.39 0.31
C THR A 125 7.39 -6.32 -0.43
N THR A 126 7.47 -6.41 -1.74
CA THR A 126 8.25 -5.47 -2.57
C THR A 126 7.71 -4.04 -2.49
N VAL A 127 6.40 -3.88 -2.43
CA VAL A 127 5.73 -2.57 -2.29
C VAL A 127 6.03 -1.97 -0.92
N GLN A 128 5.87 -2.74 0.15
CA GLN A 128 6.08 -2.25 1.51
C GLN A 128 7.54 -1.90 1.77
N GLN A 129 8.48 -2.70 1.27
CA GLN A 129 9.91 -2.40 1.35
C GLN A 129 10.25 -1.09 0.61
N LYS A 130 9.71 -0.89 -0.59
CA LYS A 130 9.93 0.33 -1.38
C LYS A 130 9.35 1.56 -0.69
N ARG A 131 8.14 1.46 -0.14
CA ARG A 131 7.51 2.53 0.65
C ARG A 131 8.35 2.91 1.87
N LEU A 132 8.88 1.92 2.60
CA LEU A 132 9.79 2.18 3.72
C LEU A 132 11.03 2.95 3.27
N GLN A 133 11.66 2.54 2.17
CA GLN A 133 12.86 3.21 1.63
C GLN A 133 12.58 4.65 1.15
N LYS A 134 11.36 4.93 0.71
CA LYS A 134 10.91 6.27 0.30
C LYS A 134 10.40 7.14 1.46
N SER A 135 10.35 6.60 2.66
CA SER A 135 9.89 7.30 3.85
C SER A 135 11.05 7.67 4.79
N PRO A 136 10.89 8.67 5.66
CA PRO A 136 11.88 8.98 6.69
C PRO A 136 12.02 7.84 7.72
N LEU A 137 11.04 6.94 7.84
CA LEU A 137 11.04 5.84 8.79
C LEU A 137 12.16 4.82 8.55
N LYS A 138 12.72 4.75 7.34
CA LYS A 138 13.85 3.86 7.01
C LYS A 138 15.03 3.96 7.97
N ASN A 139 15.20 5.12 8.61
CA ASN A 139 16.31 5.39 9.51
C ASN A 139 16.07 4.80 10.92
N TYR A 140 14.85 4.40 11.24
CA TYR A 140 14.43 3.97 12.58
C TYR A 140 13.97 2.52 12.64
N ILE A 141 13.59 1.96 11.51
CA ILE A 141 13.08 0.58 11.43
C ILE A 141 14.22 -0.40 11.27
N PHE A 142 14.31 -1.34 12.20
CA PHE A 142 15.34 -2.39 12.20
C PHE A 142 15.06 -3.47 11.14
N ALA A 143 13.81 -3.89 11.00
CA ALA A 143 13.40 -4.94 10.05
C ALA A 143 11.92 -4.79 9.67
N MET A 144 11.54 -5.43 8.58
CA MET A 144 10.15 -5.58 8.13
C MET A 144 9.87 -7.05 7.85
N VAL A 145 8.72 -7.52 8.35
CA VAL A 145 8.20 -8.88 8.14
C VAL A 145 6.86 -8.76 7.40
N THR A 146 6.72 -9.52 6.32
CA THR A 146 5.53 -9.58 5.48
C THR A 146 4.95 -11.00 5.42
#